data_0d56f06e77c03e25674d66d98bd16713
#
_entry.id   0d56f06e77c03e25674d66d98bd16713
#
_cell.length_a   1.000
_cell.length_b   1.000
_cell.length_c   1.000
_cell.angle_alpha   90.00
_cell.angle_beta   90.00
_cell.angle_gamma   90.00
#
_symmetry.space_group_name_H-M   'P 1'
#
loop_
_entity.id
_entity.type
_entity.pdbx_description
1 polymer ?
#
loop_
_entity_poly.entity_id
_entity_poly.type
_entity_poly.pdbx_seq_one_letter_code
_entity_poly.pdbx_strand_id
1 'polypeptide(L)'
;MLIDAARRLTIVSNRALFESYILAISNATYLEAALEIAERAVWLATTRSTGYYSSKEIEDVILRLASNNSVALQTTFTPQSVLHVMTQCYAVGGHTRVVERWIEQDAHFQHSVFLTAGTAAGVTARLSEAVSQRKGRVLVADTELSLLERSLKLRQVASGFDLIVLHVHPHDPTPLVAFGTREFTRPIILYNHADHLFWINLSVADVIAETRGWGMKVTRNKRGCDRSINLGIPIDTSITSDANLVISGQTNNRKLL
;
A
#
# COMPACT_ATOMS: atom_id res chain seq x y z
N MET A 1 -35.68 -6.32 -2.36
CA MET A 1 -36.18 -5.15 -1.61
C MET A 1 -35.73 -5.16 -0.14
N LEU A 2 -36.04 -6.19 0.69
CA LEU A 2 -35.60 -6.25 2.11
C LEU A 2 -34.07 -6.36 2.29
N ILE A 3 -33.38 -7.15 1.48
CA ILE A 3 -31.92 -7.28 1.50
C ILE A 3 -31.24 -5.95 1.17
N ASP A 4 -31.80 -5.17 0.27
CA ASP A 4 -31.29 -3.86 -0.10
C ASP A 4 -31.45 -2.83 1.03
N ALA A 5 -32.57 -2.85 1.73
CA ALA A 5 -32.79 -1.98 2.89
C ALA A 5 -31.84 -2.31 4.06
N ALA A 6 -31.64 -3.59 4.37
CA ALA A 6 -30.70 -4.03 5.40
C ALA A 6 -29.25 -3.65 5.07
N ARG A 7 -28.82 -3.83 3.82
CA ARG A 7 -27.48 -3.40 3.35
C ARG A 7 -27.29 -1.90 3.47
N ARG A 8 -28.29 -1.10 3.08
CA ARG A 8 -28.23 0.36 3.23
C ARG A 8 -28.09 0.80 4.67
N LEU A 9 -28.91 0.21 5.58
CA LEU A 9 -28.82 0.48 7.02
C LEU A 9 -27.44 0.14 7.58
N THR A 10 -26.87 -1.00 7.16
CA THR A 10 -25.50 -1.39 7.57
C THR A 10 -24.45 -0.37 7.10
N ILE A 11 -24.53 0.09 5.85
CA ILE A 11 -23.61 1.11 5.33
C ILE A 11 -23.77 2.42 6.10
N VAL A 12 -24.98 2.87 6.38
CA VAL A 12 -25.25 4.10 7.15
C VAL A 12 -24.68 4.00 8.56
N SER A 13 -24.87 2.86 9.24
CA SER A 13 -24.31 2.63 10.59
C SER A 13 -22.79 2.60 10.61
N ASN A 14 -22.17 1.88 9.65
CA ASN A 14 -20.72 1.83 9.50
C ASN A 14 -20.14 3.22 9.19
N ARG A 15 -20.83 3.98 8.36
CA ARG A 15 -20.46 5.35 8.02
C ARG A 15 -20.50 6.27 9.24
N ALA A 16 -21.59 6.25 10.01
CA ALA A 16 -21.70 7.06 11.22
C ALA A 16 -20.61 6.73 12.24
N LEU A 17 -20.30 5.43 12.42
CA LEU A 17 -19.19 5.00 13.28
C LEU A 17 -17.84 5.48 12.75
N PHE A 18 -17.60 5.40 11.44
CA PHE A 18 -16.36 5.90 10.82
C PHE A 18 -16.20 7.40 11.01
N GLU A 19 -17.27 8.17 10.81
CA GLU A 19 -17.29 9.62 11.01
C GLU A 19 -17.05 9.99 12.49
N SER A 20 -17.53 9.19 13.45
CA SER A 20 -17.21 9.38 14.86
C SER A 20 -15.72 9.19 15.18
N TYR A 21 -15.07 8.23 14.51
CA TYR A 21 -13.61 8.06 14.62
C TYR A 21 -12.86 9.26 14.01
N ILE A 22 -13.29 9.78 12.85
CA ILE A 22 -12.68 10.99 12.26
C ILE A 22 -12.74 12.14 13.26
N LEU A 23 -13.89 12.36 13.89
CA LEU A 23 -14.04 13.41 14.90
C LEU A 23 -13.12 13.18 16.11
N ALA A 24 -13.01 11.93 16.60
CA ALA A 24 -12.13 11.60 17.70
C ALA A 24 -10.64 11.81 17.35
N ILE A 25 -10.22 11.41 16.15
CA ILE A 25 -8.85 11.64 15.65
C ILE A 25 -8.56 13.15 15.55
N SER A 26 -9.52 13.94 15.05
CA SER A 26 -9.36 15.39 14.89
C SER A 26 -9.12 16.12 16.21
N ASN A 27 -9.61 15.56 17.30
CA ASN A 27 -9.42 16.06 18.68
C ASN A 27 -8.19 15.47 19.38
N ALA A 28 -7.47 14.54 18.75
CA ALA A 28 -6.28 13.95 19.33
C ALA A 28 -5.12 14.97 19.38
N THR A 29 -4.45 15.02 20.53
CA THR A 29 -3.31 15.91 20.78
C THR A 29 -1.97 15.18 20.75
N TYR A 30 -2.00 13.83 20.83
CA TYR A 30 -0.82 12.98 20.81
C TYR A 30 -0.89 12.01 19.63
N LEU A 31 0.27 11.75 19.04
CA LEU A 31 0.37 10.89 17.85
C LEU A 31 -0.12 9.47 18.14
N GLU A 32 0.29 8.89 19.27
CA GLU A 32 -0.06 7.52 19.66
C GLU A 32 -1.58 7.34 19.78
N ALA A 33 -2.27 8.28 20.44
CA ALA A 33 -3.73 8.26 20.55
C ALA A 33 -4.41 8.42 19.18
N ALA A 34 -3.89 9.30 18.32
CA ALA A 34 -4.40 9.45 16.95
C ALA A 34 -4.23 8.16 16.15
N LEU A 35 -3.09 7.49 16.27
CA LEU A 35 -2.80 6.25 15.57
C LEU A 35 -3.69 5.09 16.04
N GLU A 36 -3.92 4.92 17.34
CA GLU A 36 -4.84 3.90 17.85
C GLU A 36 -6.26 4.06 17.32
N ILE A 37 -6.75 5.31 17.28
CA ILE A 37 -8.10 5.58 16.76
C ILE A 37 -8.12 5.39 15.24
N ALA A 38 -7.07 5.85 14.55
CA ALA A 38 -6.94 5.70 13.10
C ALA A 38 -6.90 4.23 12.69
N GLU A 39 -6.17 3.38 13.39
CA GLU A 39 -6.15 1.92 13.13
C GLU A 39 -7.56 1.34 13.14
N ARG A 40 -8.38 1.66 14.15
CA ARG A 40 -9.78 1.20 14.25
C ARG A 40 -10.64 1.74 13.12
N ALA A 41 -10.50 3.03 12.80
CA ALA A 41 -11.24 3.69 11.74
C ALA A 41 -10.92 3.06 10.38
N VAL A 42 -9.63 2.91 10.07
CA VAL A 42 -9.16 2.40 8.78
C VAL A 42 -9.47 0.91 8.64
N TRP A 43 -9.33 0.13 9.72
CA TRP A 43 -9.78 -1.27 9.76
C TRP A 43 -11.28 -1.39 9.46
N LEU A 44 -12.11 -0.57 10.10
CA LEU A 44 -13.55 -0.53 9.82
C LEU A 44 -13.80 -0.22 8.34
N ALA A 45 -13.19 0.82 7.81
CA ALA A 45 -13.42 1.26 6.43
C ALA A 45 -12.89 0.26 5.37
N THR A 46 -11.84 -0.49 5.70
CA THR A 46 -11.27 -1.53 4.82
C THR A 46 -12.09 -2.82 4.83
N THR A 47 -12.63 -3.21 5.99
CA THR A 47 -13.33 -4.49 6.16
C THR A 47 -14.84 -4.37 6.05
N ARG A 48 -15.40 -3.17 6.20
CA ARG A 48 -16.84 -2.88 6.14
C ARG A 48 -17.10 -1.74 5.17
N SER A 49 -18.18 -1.80 4.46
CA SER A 49 -18.61 -0.71 3.56
C SER A 49 -19.04 0.50 4.37
N THR A 50 -18.24 1.56 4.35
CA THR A 50 -18.58 2.87 4.95
C THR A 50 -19.01 3.90 3.90
N GLY A 51 -18.75 3.61 2.62
CA GLY A 51 -18.93 4.55 1.50
C GLY A 51 -17.74 5.46 1.27
N TYR A 52 -16.72 5.41 2.15
CA TYR A 52 -15.45 6.11 1.96
C TYR A 52 -14.43 5.22 1.27
N TYR A 53 -13.54 5.82 0.48
CA TYR A 53 -12.43 5.18 -0.21
C TYR A 53 -11.07 5.72 0.24
N SER A 54 -11.07 6.84 0.94
CA SER A 54 -9.94 7.47 1.62
C SER A 54 -10.46 8.48 2.62
N SER A 55 -9.61 9.00 3.51
CA SER A 55 -9.92 10.16 4.35
C SER A 55 -8.69 11.04 4.49
N LYS A 56 -8.77 12.20 3.87
CA LYS A 56 -7.74 13.22 3.98
C LYS A 56 -7.66 13.75 5.41
N GLU A 57 -8.77 13.84 6.12
CA GLU A 57 -8.84 14.30 7.50
C GLU A 57 -8.00 13.43 8.44
N ILE A 58 -8.09 12.10 8.30
CA ILE A 58 -7.26 11.16 9.07
C ILE A 58 -5.78 11.36 8.75
N GLU A 59 -5.45 11.41 7.45
CA GLU A 59 -4.06 11.60 7.03
C GLU A 59 -3.48 12.93 7.51
N ASP A 60 -4.21 14.04 7.35
CA ASP A 60 -3.76 15.37 7.76
C ASP A 60 -3.45 15.46 9.27
N VAL A 61 -4.27 14.83 10.11
CA VAL A 61 -4.02 14.81 11.56
C VAL A 61 -2.76 13.99 11.89
N ILE A 62 -2.62 12.80 11.32
CA ILE A 62 -1.43 11.95 11.52
C ILE A 62 -0.18 12.70 11.04
N LEU A 63 -0.21 13.29 9.85
CA LEU A 63 0.92 14.05 9.29
C LEU A 63 1.31 15.22 10.21
N ARG A 64 0.35 15.98 10.67
CA ARG A 64 0.56 17.12 11.59
C ARG A 64 1.22 16.67 12.91
N LEU A 65 0.74 15.57 13.50
CA LEU A 65 1.26 15.06 14.76
C LEU A 65 2.63 14.37 14.58
N ALA A 66 2.84 13.68 13.46
CA ALA A 66 4.09 13.00 13.14
C ALA A 66 5.23 13.96 12.77
N SER A 67 4.91 15.16 12.29
CA SER A 67 5.91 16.15 11.84
C SER A 67 6.90 16.58 12.92
N ASN A 68 6.56 16.42 14.19
CA ASN A 68 7.44 16.74 15.32
C ASN A 68 8.48 15.63 15.62
N ASN A 69 8.39 14.49 14.96
CA ASN A 69 9.28 13.35 15.19
C ASN A 69 10.36 13.31 14.11
N SER A 70 11.57 13.64 14.46
CA SER A 70 12.73 13.59 13.58
C SER A 70 13.56 12.34 13.83
N VAL A 71 14.31 11.91 12.81
CA VAL A 71 15.33 10.86 12.91
C VAL A 71 16.49 11.24 11.99
N ALA A 72 17.71 10.91 12.39
CA ALA A 72 18.85 11.11 11.54
C ALA A 72 18.71 10.28 10.25
N LEU A 73 18.69 10.96 9.11
CA LEU A 73 18.66 10.31 7.80
C LEU A 73 20.02 9.66 7.50
N GLN A 74 20.03 8.65 6.64
CA GLN A 74 21.27 8.04 6.21
C GLN A 74 22.09 9.04 5.38
N THR A 75 23.36 9.13 5.68
CA THR A 75 24.33 9.93 4.90
C THR A 75 24.84 9.16 3.67
N THR A 76 24.79 7.83 3.72
CA THR A 76 25.16 6.96 2.59
C THR A 76 23.95 6.74 1.70
N PHE A 77 24.14 7.03 0.43
CA PHE A 77 23.14 6.90 -0.62
C PHE A 77 23.55 5.83 -1.62
N THR A 78 22.65 4.93 -1.97
CA THR A 78 22.88 3.91 -2.99
C THR A 78 22.19 4.34 -4.28
N PRO A 79 22.91 4.79 -5.31
CA PRO A 79 22.33 5.18 -6.58
C PRO A 79 21.72 3.98 -7.30
N GLN A 80 20.73 4.22 -8.14
CA GLN A 80 20.00 3.19 -8.87
C GLN A 80 19.45 2.09 -7.94
N SER A 81 18.79 2.51 -6.89
CA SER A 81 18.22 1.60 -5.88
C SER A 81 16.75 1.84 -5.61
N VAL A 82 16.01 0.76 -5.41
CA VAL A 82 14.58 0.75 -5.09
C VAL A 82 14.36 0.05 -3.76
N LEU A 83 13.61 0.69 -2.87
CA LEU A 83 13.11 0.06 -1.67
C LEU A 83 11.62 -0.29 -1.86
N HIS A 84 11.29 -1.57 -1.88
CA HIS A 84 9.93 -2.04 -1.81
C HIS A 84 9.51 -2.16 -0.34
N VAL A 85 8.49 -1.41 0.04
CA VAL A 85 7.93 -1.45 1.39
C VAL A 85 6.66 -2.29 1.38
N MET A 86 6.63 -3.35 2.16
CA MET A 86 5.49 -4.25 2.29
C MET A 86 5.05 -4.32 3.75
N THR A 87 3.77 -4.56 4.01
CA THR A 87 3.33 -4.85 5.39
C THR A 87 3.85 -6.21 5.83
N GLN A 88 3.64 -7.25 5.02
CA GLN A 88 4.13 -8.60 5.26
C GLN A 88 4.17 -9.40 3.95
N CYS A 89 4.86 -10.54 3.98
CA CYS A 89 4.89 -11.48 2.87
C CYS A 89 3.80 -12.55 3.02
N TYR A 90 3.36 -13.06 1.86
CA TYR A 90 2.43 -14.19 1.79
C TYR A 90 3.01 -15.27 0.88
N ALA A 91 2.97 -16.51 1.34
CA ALA A 91 3.40 -17.65 0.53
C ALA A 91 2.49 -17.88 -0.70
N VAL A 92 1.21 -17.49 -0.58
CA VAL A 92 0.20 -17.64 -1.64
C VAL A 92 -0.51 -16.30 -1.84
N GLY A 93 -0.80 -15.98 -3.10
CA GLY A 93 -1.53 -14.76 -3.47
C GLY A 93 -0.73 -13.81 -4.36
N GLY A 94 -1.42 -12.81 -4.92
CA GLY A 94 -0.86 -11.88 -5.91
C GLY A 94 0.05 -10.82 -5.31
N HIS A 95 -0.12 -10.48 -4.05
CA HIS A 95 0.56 -9.35 -3.41
C HIS A 95 2.09 -9.52 -3.42
N THR A 96 2.62 -10.55 -2.77
CA THR A 96 4.07 -10.86 -2.75
C THR A 96 4.57 -11.18 -4.16
N ARG A 97 3.75 -11.87 -4.95
CA ARG A 97 4.12 -12.27 -6.32
C ARG A 97 4.38 -11.09 -7.25
N VAL A 98 3.67 -10.00 -7.10
CA VAL A 98 3.91 -8.77 -7.87
C VAL A 98 5.30 -8.20 -7.55
N VAL A 99 5.66 -8.15 -6.28
CA VAL A 99 6.97 -7.65 -5.84
C VAL A 99 8.09 -8.55 -6.35
N GLU A 100 7.96 -9.87 -6.19
CA GLU A 100 8.92 -10.86 -6.71
C GLU A 100 9.18 -10.63 -8.21
N ARG A 101 8.11 -10.57 -9.00
CA ARG A 101 8.21 -10.38 -10.46
C ARG A 101 8.78 -9.04 -10.87
N TRP A 102 8.44 -7.96 -10.15
CA TRP A 102 9.03 -6.66 -10.41
C TRP A 102 10.54 -6.72 -10.24
N ILE A 103 11.01 -7.26 -9.11
CA ILE A 103 12.43 -7.41 -8.81
C ILE A 103 13.13 -8.33 -9.84
N GLU A 104 12.51 -9.45 -10.20
CA GLU A 104 13.05 -10.40 -11.19
C GLU A 104 13.23 -9.77 -12.57
N GLN A 105 12.29 -8.91 -13.00
CA GLN A 105 12.28 -8.31 -14.34
C GLN A 105 13.12 -7.04 -14.45
N ASP A 106 13.33 -6.31 -13.36
CA ASP A 106 14.11 -5.09 -13.39
C ASP A 106 15.60 -5.38 -13.07
N ALA A 107 16.40 -5.45 -14.14
CA ALA A 107 17.83 -5.69 -14.02
C ALA A 107 18.66 -4.41 -13.82
N HIS A 108 18.04 -3.25 -13.94
CA HIS A 108 18.75 -1.97 -13.93
C HIS A 108 18.98 -1.40 -12.53
N PHE A 109 18.15 -1.79 -11.58
CA PHE A 109 18.18 -1.27 -10.22
C PHE A 109 18.59 -2.36 -9.22
N GLN A 110 19.20 -1.92 -8.12
CA GLN A 110 19.34 -2.71 -6.92
C GLN A 110 18.01 -2.67 -6.17
N HIS A 111 17.45 -3.83 -5.82
CA HIS A 111 16.17 -3.92 -5.14
C HIS A 111 16.32 -4.45 -3.72
N SER A 112 15.78 -3.73 -2.75
CA SER A 112 15.65 -4.19 -1.36
C SER A 112 14.20 -4.19 -0.92
N VAL A 113 13.90 -4.93 0.12
CA VAL A 113 12.54 -5.02 0.68
C VAL A 113 12.58 -4.64 2.15
N PHE A 114 11.60 -3.87 2.61
CA PHE A 114 11.36 -3.58 4.01
C PHE A 114 9.95 -4.05 4.40
N LEU A 115 9.85 -4.92 5.41
CA LEU A 115 8.58 -5.36 5.95
C LEU A 115 8.25 -4.53 7.20
N THR A 116 7.09 -3.86 7.21
CA THR A 116 6.63 -3.05 8.35
C THR A 116 6.06 -3.89 9.48
N ALA A 117 5.62 -5.12 9.15
CA ALA A 117 5.14 -6.13 10.07
C ALA A 117 5.55 -7.52 9.57
N GLY A 118 5.21 -8.57 10.32
CA GLY A 118 5.57 -9.94 9.98
C GLY A 118 6.90 -10.36 10.61
N THR A 119 7.43 -11.47 10.16
CA THR A 119 8.67 -12.07 10.70
C THR A 119 9.62 -12.46 9.58
N ALA A 120 10.90 -12.60 9.90
CA ALA A 120 11.90 -13.10 8.94
C ALA A 120 11.54 -14.50 8.41
N ALA A 121 10.94 -15.35 9.23
CA ALA A 121 10.47 -16.69 8.83
C ALA A 121 9.28 -16.64 7.84
N GLY A 122 8.54 -15.53 7.79
CA GLY A 122 7.46 -15.32 6.84
C GLY A 122 7.92 -14.87 5.45
N VAL A 123 9.20 -14.54 5.29
CA VAL A 123 9.76 -14.15 3.98
C VAL A 123 9.85 -15.38 3.07
N THR A 124 9.26 -15.29 1.88
CA THR A 124 9.32 -16.43 0.92
C THR A 124 10.74 -16.61 0.40
N ALA A 125 11.13 -17.88 0.18
CA ALA A 125 12.44 -18.19 -0.41
C ALA A 125 12.64 -17.49 -1.77
N ARG A 126 11.58 -17.43 -2.58
CA ARG A 126 11.61 -16.76 -3.88
C ARG A 126 11.86 -15.26 -3.77
N LEU A 127 11.21 -14.56 -2.82
CA LEU A 127 11.47 -13.12 -2.60
C LEU A 127 12.92 -12.91 -2.16
N SER A 128 13.41 -13.73 -1.22
CA SER A 128 14.81 -13.67 -0.76
C SER A 128 15.80 -13.86 -1.90
N GLU A 129 15.54 -14.83 -2.78
CA GLU A 129 16.37 -15.10 -3.94
C GLU A 129 16.35 -13.93 -4.95
N ALA A 130 15.16 -13.45 -5.32
CA ALA A 130 15.01 -12.32 -6.23
C ALA A 130 15.76 -11.08 -5.73
N VAL A 131 15.62 -10.74 -4.45
CA VAL A 131 16.33 -9.62 -3.82
C VAL A 131 17.84 -9.84 -3.84
N SER A 132 18.31 -11.05 -3.50
CA SER A 132 19.74 -11.38 -3.49
C SER A 132 20.36 -11.26 -4.88
N GLN A 133 19.68 -11.74 -5.93
CA GLN A 133 20.11 -11.61 -7.33
C GLN A 133 20.26 -10.15 -7.77
N ARG A 134 19.54 -9.22 -7.15
CA ARG A 134 19.64 -7.77 -7.37
C ARG A 134 20.54 -7.07 -6.34
N LYS A 135 21.40 -7.79 -5.63
CA LYS A 135 22.37 -7.29 -4.63
C LYS A 135 21.71 -6.50 -3.49
N GLY A 136 20.43 -6.73 -3.27
CA GLY A 136 19.66 -6.12 -2.21
C GLY A 136 19.62 -6.94 -0.93
N ARG A 137 18.76 -6.50 -0.02
CA ARG A 137 18.51 -7.17 1.26
C ARG A 137 17.05 -7.09 1.67
N VAL A 138 16.58 -8.09 2.41
CA VAL A 138 15.27 -8.06 3.06
C VAL A 138 15.47 -7.61 4.50
N LEU A 139 14.78 -6.54 4.88
CA LEU A 139 14.77 -5.96 6.21
C LEU A 139 13.39 -6.18 6.82
N VAL A 140 13.34 -6.60 8.06
CA VAL A 140 12.08 -6.81 8.80
C VAL A 140 12.09 -5.88 10.00
N ALA A 141 11.03 -5.09 10.15
CA ALA A 141 10.86 -4.28 11.35
C ALA A 141 10.66 -5.20 12.57
N ASP A 142 11.25 -4.83 13.68
CA ASP A 142 11.01 -5.50 14.94
C ASP A 142 9.56 -5.22 15.36
N THR A 143 8.77 -6.29 15.57
CA THR A 143 7.35 -6.19 15.92
C THR A 143 7.14 -5.76 17.38
N GLU A 144 8.17 -5.86 18.22
CA GLU A 144 8.13 -5.36 19.62
C GLU A 144 8.21 -3.81 19.68
N LEU A 145 8.70 -3.17 18.61
CA LEU A 145 8.72 -1.72 18.52
C LEU A 145 7.32 -1.15 18.29
N SER A 146 7.07 0.03 18.86
CA SER A 146 5.87 0.80 18.60
C SER A 146 5.76 1.15 17.10
N LEU A 147 4.56 1.51 16.66
CA LEU A 147 4.35 1.95 15.28
C LEU A 147 5.21 3.16 14.93
N LEU A 148 5.36 4.11 15.86
CA LEU A 148 6.22 5.27 15.66
C LEU A 148 7.69 4.85 15.44
N GLU A 149 8.24 4.00 16.30
CA GLU A 149 9.63 3.55 16.18
C GLU A 149 9.87 2.79 14.86
N ARG A 150 8.95 1.91 14.46
CA ARG A 150 9.01 1.22 13.16
C ARG A 150 8.97 2.19 12.00
N SER A 151 8.14 3.23 12.08
CA SER A 151 8.04 4.28 11.07
C SER A 151 9.31 5.12 10.97
N LEU A 152 9.91 5.49 12.10
CA LEU A 152 11.19 6.21 12.12
C LEU A 152 12.31 5.35 11.54
N LYS A 153 12.33 4.05 11.86
CA LYS A 153 13.28 3.11 11.28
C LYS A 153 13.11 2.97 9.76
N LEU A 154 11.85 2.88 9.29
CA LEU A 154 11.56 2.87 7.87
C LEU A 154 12.05 4.14 7.18
N ARG A 155 11.78 5.32 7.74
CA ARG A 155 12.26 6.61 7.23
C ARG A 155 13.78 6.64 7.12
N GLN A 156 14.48 6.23 8.17
CA GLN A 156 15.92 6.16 8.20
C GLN A 156 16.48 5.27 7.09
N VAL A 157 15.95 4.05 6.95
CA VAL A 157 16.39 3.10 5.92
C VAL A 157 16.08 3.65 4.52
N ALA A 158 14.85 4.13 4.31
CA ALA A 158 14.38 4.59 3.00
C ALA A 158 15.15 5.80 2.48
N SER A 159 15.70 6.64 3.36
CA SER A 159 16.50 7.82 2.95
C SER A 159 17.77 7.46 2.14
N GLY A 160 18.24 6.22 2.25
CA GLY A 160 19.40 5.71 1.50
C GLY A 160 19.08 5.18 0.08
N PHE A 161 17.82 5.26 -0.37
CA PHE A 161 17.38 4.75 -1.67
C PHE A 161 16.91 5.86 -2.61
N ASP A 162 16.96 5.60 -3.93
CA ASP A 162 16.48 6.53 -4.96
C ASP A 162 14.96 6.59 -5.04
N LEU A 163 14.31 5.45 -4.95
CA LEU A 163 12.88 5.29 -5.16
C LEU A 163 12.28 4.39 -4.11
N ILE A 164 11.11 4.75 -3.61
CA ILE A 164 10.31 3.96 -2.68
C ILE A 164 9.06 3.46 -3.40
N VAL A 165 8.78 2.17 -3.30
CA VAL A 165 7.53 1.59 -3.82
C VAL A 165 6.77 0.94 -2.67
N LEU A 166 5.58 1.46 -2.40
CA LEU A 166 4.72 0.97 -1.33
C LEU A 166 3.81 -0.15 -1.84
N HIS A 167 4.00 -1.34 -1.31
CA HIS A 167 3.15 -2.53 -1.49
C HIS A 167 2.50 -2.90 -0.15
N VAL A 168 2.09 -1.91 0.60
CA VAL A 168 1.54 -2.11 1.94
C VAL A 168 0.06 -2.49 1.90
N HIS A 169 -0.46 -2.96 3.03
CA HIS A 169 -1.89 -3.13 3.18
C HIS A 169 -2.59 -1.76 3.17
N PRO A 170 -3.83 -1.70 2.68
CA PRO A 170 -4.59 -0.45 2.63
C PRO A 170 -4.70 0.28 3.97
N HIS A 171 -4.59 -0.45 5.07
CA HIS A 171 -4.74 0.03 6.44
C HIS A 171 -3.43 0.16 7.23
N ASP A 172 -2.26 -0.02 6.60
CA ASP A 172 -0.97 0.14 7.27
C ASP A 172 -0.57 1.61 7.35
N PRO A 173 -0.55 2.25 8.54
CA PRO A 173 -0.22 3.66 8.68
C PRO A 173 1.28 3.93 8.75
N THR A 174 2.13 2.89 8.77
CA THR A 174 3.58 3.04 8.91
C THR A 174 4.19 3.97 7.86
N PRO A 175 3.87 3.86 6.54
CA PRO A 175 4.42 4.77 5.55
C PRO A 175 3.95 6.22 5.73
N LEU A 176 2.71 6.43 6.16
CA LEU A 176 2.18 7.77 6.40
C LEU A 176 3.00 8.51 7.47
N VAL A 177 3.31 7.84 8.58
CA VAL A 177 4.16 8.39 9.66
C VAL A 177 5.62 8.50 9.21
N ALA A 178 6.11 7.50 8.46
CA ALA A 178 7.50 7.48 8.01
C ALA A 178 7.81 8.64 7.04
N PHE A 179 6.95 8.89 6.08
CA PHE A 179 7.24 9.76 4.94
C PHE A 179 6.52 11.11 4.99
N GLY A 180 5.59 11.29 5.91
CA GLY A 180 4.80 12.50 6.05
C GLY A 180 5.57 13.70 6.64
N THR A 181 6.85 13.84 6.36
CA THR A 181 7.68 14.95 6.82
C THR A 181 8.33 15.65 5.63
N ARG A 182 8.57 16.97 5.78
CA ARG A 182 9.24 17.76 4.73
C ARG A 182 10.70 17.38 4.50
N GLU A 183 11.31 16.70 5.45
CA GLU A 183 12.70 16.26 5.38
C GLU A 183 12.87 15.05 4.45
N PHE A 184 11.82 14.26 4.25
CA PHE A 184 11.86 13.10 3.37
C PHE A 184 11.52 13.52 1.93
N THR A 185 12.49 13.42 1.04
CA THR A 185 12.41 13.96 -0.35
C THR A 185 12.51 12.89 -1.44
N ARG A 186 12.56 11.60 -1.07
CA ARG A 186 12.62 10.53 -2.07
C ARG A 186 11.25 10.34 -2.72
N PRO A 187 11.20 10.11 -4.04
CA PRO A 187 9.95 9.83 -4.73
C PRO A 187 9.31 8.52 -4.24
N ILE A 188 8.00 8.54 -4.12
CA ILE A 188 7.19 7.45 -3.57
C ILE A 188 6.11 7.05 -4.57
N ILE A 189 6.09 5.77 -4.94
CA ILE A 189 5.01 5.15 -5.70
C ILE A 189 4.17 4.30 -4.74
N LEU A 190 2.85 4.52 -4.67
CA LEU A 190 1.92 3.61 -4.03
C LEU A 190 1.34 2.65 -5.08
N TYR A 191 1.67 1.36 -4.98
CA TYR A 191 1.10 0.34 -5.85
C TYR A 191 -0.24 -0.16 -5.27
N ASN A 192 -1.33 0.17 -5.96
CA ASN A 192 -2.68 -0.12 -5.49
C ASN A 192 -3.07 -1.57 -5.82
N HIS A 193 -2.83 -2.49 -4.88
CA HIS A 193 -3.22 -3.89 -5.00
C HIS A 193 -4.72 -4.15 -4.91
N ALA A 194 -5.51 -3.20 -4.37
CA ALA A 194 -6.92 -3.38 -4.06
C ALA A 194 -7.72 -2.10 -4.33
N ASP A 195 -8.01 -1.83 -5.59
CA ASP A 195 -8.67 -0.61 -6.06
C ASP A 195 -10.08 -0.40 -5.48
N HIS A 196 -10.72 -1.43 -4.98
CA HIS A 196 -12.07 -1.42 -4.41
C HIS A 196 -12.12 -1.18 -2.90
N LEU A 197 -10.97 -1.14 -2.21
CA LEU A 197 -10.89 -0.94 -0.76
C LEU A 197 -10.67 0.54 -0.40
N PHE A 198 -10.87 0.83 0.90
CA PHE A 198 -10.41 2.06 1.50
C PHE A 198 -8.88 2.06 1.59
N TRP A 199 -8.23 3.20 1.35
CA TRP A 199 -6.79 3.36 1.43
C TRP A 199 -6.41 4.58 2.25
N ILE A 200 -5.32 4.46 3.03
CA ILE A 200 -4.50 5.55 3.52
C ILE A 200 -3.15 5.56 2.79
N ASN A 201 -2.27 6.48 3.12
CA ASN A 201 -0.96 6.73 2.49
C ASN A 201 -1.04 7.45 1.13
N LEU A 202 -2.20 7.96 0.75
CA LEU A 202 -2.33 8.72 -0.50
C LEU A 202 -1.57 10.05 -0.44
N SER A 203 -1.53 10.70 0.73
CA SER A 203 -0.88 12.01 0.91
C SER A 203 0.63 11.96 0.76
N VAL A 204 1.27 10.81 1.04
CA VAL A 204 2.73 10.65 0.95
C VAL A 204 3.20 10.10 -0.39
N ALA A 205 2.31 9.61 -1.25
CA ALA A 205 2.66 9.08 -2.56
C ALA A 205 2.72 10.17 -3.61
N ASP A 206 3.77 10.21 -4.41
CA ASP A 206 3.88 11.08 -5.59
C ASP A 206 3.04 10.54 -6.76
N VAL A 207 2.98 9.22 -6.89
CA VAL A 207 2.23 8.51 -7.94
C VAL A 207 1.48 7.32 -7.35
N ILE A 208 0.24 7.12 -7.78
CA ILE A 208 -0.55 5.92 -7.51
C ILE A 208 -0.48 5.01 -8.74
N ALA A 209 0.21 3.89 -8.61
CA ALA A 209 0.28 2.89 -9.67
C ALA A 209 -0.90 1.91 -9.57
N GLU A 210 -1.77 1.94 -10.56
CA GLU A 210 -2.98 1.13 -10.62
C GLU A 210 -2.77 -0.14 -11.45
N THR A 211 -3.43 -1.21 -11.04
CA THR A 211 -3.37 -2.50 -11.75
C THR A 211 -4.24 -2.54 -13.01
N ARG A 212 -5.20 -1.62 -13.14
CA ARG A 212 -6.16 -1.55 -14.24
C ARG A 212 -6.81 -0.18 -14.34
N GLY A 213 -7.36 0.15 -15.52
CA GLY A 213 -8.00 1.44 -15.77
C GLY A 213 -9.22 1.75 -14.89
N TRP A 214 -9.89 0.72 -14.33
CA TRP A 214 -10.94 0.91 -13.32
C TRP A 214 -10.37 1.54 -12.04
N GLY A 215 -9.22 1.07 -11.56
CA GLY A 215 -8.53 1.62 -10.38
C GLY A 215 -8.29 3.11 -10.53
N MET A 216 -7.80 3.57 -11.69
CA MET A 216 -7.61 5.00 -11.98
C MET A 216 -8.91 5.80 -11.83
N LYS A 217 -10.04 5.26 -12.32
CA LYS A 217 -11.35 5.92 -12.18
C LYS A 217 -11.77 6.03 -10.71
N VAL A 218 -11.56 4.97 -9.93
CA VAL A 218 -11.86 4.96 -8.49
C VAL A 218 -10.96 5.96 -7.76
N THR A 219 -9.67 5.95 -8.03
CA THR A 219 -8.70 6.85 -7.40
C THR A 219 -9.02 8.31 -7.70
N ARG A 220 -9.34 8.65 -8.95
CA ARG A 220 -9.76 10.01 -9.29
C ARG A 220 -11.11 10.38 -8.66
N ASN A 221 -12.14 9.57 -8.87
CA ASN A 221 -13.53 9.97 -8.58
C ASN A 221 -13.94 9.73 -7.12
N LYS A 222 -13.28 8.79 -6.42
CA LYS A 222 -13.67 8.39 -5.06
C LYS A 222 -12.63 8.73 -4.00
N ARG A 223 -11.35 8.86 -4.39
CA ARG A 223 -10.25 9.27 -3.50
C ARG A 223 -9.80 10.71 -3.73
N GLY A 224 -10.27 11.36 -4.81
CA GLY A 224 -9.91 12.73 -5.14
C GLY A 224 -8.44 12.91 -5.52
N CYS A 225 -7.80 11.87 -6.09
CA CYS A 225 -6.39 11.89 -6.46
C CYS A 225 -6.20 11.72 -7.96
N ASP A 226 -5.61 12.73 -8.62
CA ASP A 226 -5.33 12.73 -10.07
C ASP A 226 -3.96 12.17 -10.43
N ARG A 227 -3.11 11.87 -9.44
CA ARG A 227 -1.74 11.39 -9.62
C ARG A 227 -1.69 9.87 -9.83
N SER A 228 -2.55 9.32 -10.68
CA SER A 228 -2.62 7.88 -10.93
C SER A 228 -2.22 7.52 -12.34
N ILE A 229 -1.49 6.41 -12.48
CA ILE A 229 -1.09 5.80 -13.75
C ILE A 229 -1.54 4.34 -13.79
N ASN A 230 -1.79 3.81 -14.98
CA ASN A 230 -2.04 2.38 -15.16
C ASN A 230 -0.71 1.66 -15.41
N LEU A 231 -0.18 1.00 -14.40
CA LEU A 231 1.06 0.22 -14.51
C LEU A 231 0.78 -1.25 -14.89
N GLY A 232 -0.41 -1.76 -14.55
CA GLY A 232 -0.76 -3.16 -14.76
C GLY A 232 -0.21 -4.09 -13.69
N ILE A 233 -0.31 -5.39 -13.94
CA ILE A 233 0.23 -6.47 -13.09
C ILE A 233 1.33 -7.17 -13.88
N PRO A 234 2.56 -7.30 -13.36
CA PRO A 234 3.60 -8.06 -14.03
C PRO A 234 3.19 -9.53 -14.12
N ILE A 235 3.12 -10.05 -15.33
CA ILE A 235 2.77 -11.45 -15.63
C ILE A 235 4.00 -12.20 -16.15
N ASP A 236 4.04 -13.49 -15.88
CA ASP A 236 5.06 -14.37 -16.44
C ASP A 236 4.60 -14.83 -17.82
N THR A 237 5.27 -14.35 -18.86
CA THR A 237 4.95 -14.71 -20.24
C THR A 237 5.65 -15.99 -20.71
N SER A 238 6.60 -16.53 -19.96
CA SER A 238 7.29 -17.79 -20.31
C SER A 238 6.37 -19.02 -20.28
N ILE A 239 5.29 -18.94 -19.50
CA ILE A 239 4.30 -20.04 -19.38
C ILE A 239 3.39 -20.14 -20.61
N THR A 240 3.32 -19.10 -21.44
CA THR A 240 2.40 -19.08 -22.59
C THR A 240 2.99 -19.66 -23.87
N SER A 241 4.29 -19.96 -23.92
CA SER A 241 4.95 -20.52 -25.11
C SER A 241 4.65 -22.00 -25.36
N ASP A 242 4.22 -22.76 -24.35
CA ASP A 242 3.96 -24.20 -24.46
C ASP A 242 2.48 -24.60 -24.50
N ALA A 243 1.57 -23.65 -24.30
CA ALA A 243 0.14 -23.89 -24.45
C ALA A 243 -0.30 -23.46 -25.86
N ASN A 244 -0.31 -24.38 -26.81
CA ASN A 244 -1.14 -24.29 -28.00
C ASN A 244 -2.62 -24.22 -27.56
N LEU A 245 -3.06 -23.06 -27.13
CA LEU A 245 -4.46 -22.75 -26.91
C LEU A 245 -5.11 -22.61 -28.29
N VAL A 246 -5.59 -23.74 -28.82
CA VAL A 246 -6.56 -23.76 -29.91
C VAL A 246 -7.83 -23.12 -29.35
N ILE A 247 -7.96 -21.82 -29.51
CA ILE A 247 -9.23 -21.13 -29.31
C ILE A 247 -10.10 -21.56 -30.51
N SER A 248 -10.86 -22.67 -30.33
CA SER A 248 -11.95 -23.02 -31.23
C SER A 248 -13.02 -21.93 -31.05
N GLY A 249 -13.10 -21.04 -32.04
CA GLY A 249 -14.11 -20.01 -32.09
C GLY A 249 -15.51 -20.61 -32.16
N GLN A 250 -16.22 -20.59 -31.08
CA GLN A 250 -17.69 -20.62 -31.11
C GLN A 250 -18.22 -19.23 -30.75
N THR A 251 -18.49 -18.48 -31.81
CA THR A 251 -19.32 -17.27 -31.74
C THR A 251 -20.75 -17.66 -31.33
N ASN A 252 -21.05 -17.59 -30.08
CA ASN A 252 -22.42 -17.63 -29.61
C ASN A 252 -23.00 -16.20 -29.60
N ASN A 253 -23.72 -15.89 -30.71
CA ASN A 253 -24.64 -14.78 -30.79
C ASN A 253 -25.76 -14.97 -29.75
N ARG A 254 -25.68 -14.33 -28.59
CA ARG A 254 -26.87 -14.11 -27.75
C ARG A 254 -27.33 -12.67 -27.96
N LYS A 255 -28.41 -12.51 -28.73
CA LYS A 255 -29.25 -11.32 -28.74
C LYS A 255 -29.77 -11.08 -27.32
N LEU A 256 -29.52 -9.90 -26.79
CA LEU A 256 -30.21 -9.35 -25.63
C LEU A 256 -31.57 -8.86 -26.08
N LEU A 257 -32.61 -9.39 -25.49
CA LEU A 257 -33.93 -8.78 -25.34
C LEU A 257 -34.03 -8.15 -23.96
#